data_2c5032c9e50b045423d481ca76f5081e
#
_entry.id   2c5032c9e50b045423d481ca76f5081e
#
_cell.length_a   1.000
_cell.length_b   1.000
_cell.length_c   1.000
_cell.angle_alpha   90.00
_cell.angle_beta   90.00
_cell.angle_gamma   90.00
#
_symmetry.space_group_name_H-M   'P 1'
#
loop_
_entity.id
_entity.type
_entity.pdbx_description
1 polymer ?
#
loop_
_entity_poly.entity_id
_entity_poly.type
_entity_poly.pdbx_seq_one_letter_code
_entity_poly.pdbx_strand_id
1 'polypeptide(L)'
;MVKTFVLDTNILLSSPEAMTNGFADNNVVITGTTLQELDAHKNDRGETGLTARKCCRILDGLREIGDLTKGVDIPSGGKLFVEPYGVDARDLPDGYSIDVPDNRIISACISLKAAKGQKEPVILVTNDISMRVNASVCGVEVQSYKNDIVEPGGYTGYREITAEKEIIDSIYSRGSVDASAFDTDFTENEFITIRNGQQSALCIHRDGEVRLIKTKRIFGNVKPLNSMQVYMLHALTAPVEEIPLVIITGKAGTAKTFLSLAAGLTDTYTGQKRGTEKYNKVLISKPNVEARDNRGFGYLPGDLEEKMAPLLKSYYDNIEYLLRGEGKEDKDQIAMQISDMFETETIEVCPLSYIRGRSLQNTFLICDEAQNASKRLVMDVITRAGNGTKIVLCGDSTQIDNPTLDRKNNGLVFAAEKMAGSKLAAVLIDIPEKYSTRSALAKEALERMGSGI
;
A
#
# COMPACT_ATOMS: atom_id res chain seq x y z
N MET A 1 -7.84 27.48 -21.59
CA MET A 1 -8.20 28.50 -20.58
C MET A 1 -7.42 28.19 -19.35
N VAL A 2 -6.60 29.11 -18.86
CA VAL A 2 -5.79 28.93 -17.64
C VAL A 2 -6.72 28.92 -16.44
N LYS A 3 -6.53 27.94 -15.54
CA LYS A 3 -7.24 27.81 -14.26
C LYS A 3 -6.31 28.22 -13.11
N THR A 4 -6.88 28.62 -11.98
CA THR A 4 -6.15 28.85 -10.74
C THR A 4 -6.56 27.80 -9.72
N PHE A 5 -5.60 27.01 -9.25
CA PHE A 5 -5.77 25.98 -8.23
C PHE A 5 -5.25 26.48 -6.90
N VAL A 6 -6.13 26.56 -5.90
CA VAL A 6 -5.77 26.90 -4.51
C VAL A 6 -5.55 25.59 -3.75
N LEU A 7 -4.36 25.39 -3.23
CA LEU A 7 -3.99 24.12 -2.57
C LEU A 7 -4.21 24.20 -1.07
N ASP A 8 -4.94 23.22 -0.56
CA ASP A 8 -5.08 22.97 0.87
C ASP A 8 -3.80 22.33 1.43
N THR A 9 -3.55 22.52 2.71
CA THR A 9 -2.37 22.03 3.44
C THR A 9 -2.24 20.51 3.35
N ASN A 10 -3.35 19.76 3.43
CA ASN A 10 -3.32 18.30 3.36
C ASN A 10 -2.77 17.78 2.02
N ILE A 11 -2.98 18.51 0.91
CA ILE A 11 -2.40 18.17 -0.39
C ILE A 11 -0.89 18.30 -0.36
N LEU A 12 -0.39 19.37 0.23
CA LEU A 12 1.05 19.65 0.32
C LEU A 12 1.76 18.70 1.27
N LEU A 13 1.13 18.34 2.38
CA LEU A 13 1.67 17.37 3.34
C LEU A 13 1.69 15.94 2.78
N SER A 14 0.82 15.60 1.82
CA SER A 14 0.87 14.33 1.12
C SER A 14 1.74 14.34 -0.14
N SER A 15 1.79 15.46 -0.86
CA SER A 15 2.46 15.58 -2.15
C SER A 15 3.07 16.98 -2.35
N PRO A 16 4.25 17.27 -1.79
CA PRO A 16 4.92 18.58 -1.93
C PRO A 16 5.12 19.04 -3.36
N GLU A 17 5.37 18.09 -4.27
CA GLU A 17 5.58 18.35 -5.69
C GLU A 17 4.33 18.83 -6.42
N ALA A 18 3.15 18.72 -5.79
CA ALA A 18 1.91 19.25 -6.33
C ALA A 18 1.99 20.76 -6.63
N MET A 19 2.80 21.49 -5.83
CA MET A 19 3.03 22.94 -6.03
C MET A 19 3.67 23.26 -7.38
N THR A 20 4.55 22.40 -7.88
CA THR A 20 5.38 22.68 -9.05
C THR A 20 5.07 21.82 -10.27
N ASN A 21 4.52 20.62 -10.06
CA ASN A 21 4.34 19.62 -11.12
C ASN A 21 2.90 19.09 -11.23
N GLY A 22 2.01 19.48 -10.32
CA GLY A 22 0.67 18.87 -10.22
C GLY A 22 -0.38 19.41 -11.20
N PHE A 23 -0.17 20.59 -11.79
CA PHE A 23 -1.22 21.31 -12.54
C PHE A 23 -0.67 21.92 -13.83
N ALA A 24 -0.50 21.08 -14.85
CA ALA A 24 0.12 21.50 -16.12
C ALA A 24 -0.58 22.72 -16.74
N ASP A 25 0.22 23.71 -17.16
CA ASP A 25 -0.22 24.96 -17.82
C ASP A 25 -1.23 25.81 -17.02
N ASN A 26 -1.30 25.62 -15.70
CA ASN A 26 -2.22 26.35 -14.84
C ASN A 26 -1.51 27.04 -13.67
N ASN A 27 -2.22 28.00 -13.06
CA ASN A 27 -1.72 28.70 -11.90
C ASN A 27 -1.99 27.94 -10.60
N VAL A 28 -1.05 28.00 -9.68
CA VAL A 28 -1.14 27.44 -8.34
C VAL A 28 -1.06 28.55 -7.31
N VAL A 29 -1.94 28.53 -6.33
CA VAL A 29 -1.99 29.49 -5.23
C VAL A 29 -1.84 28.80 -3.89
N ILE A 30 -0.93 29.31 -3.09
CA ILE A 30 -0.74 28.93 -1.70
C ILE A 30 -1.24 30.08 -0.83
N THR A 31 -2.20 29.82 0.05
CA THR A 31 -2.76 30.87 0.92
C THR A 31 -1.83 31.13 2.11
N GLY A 32 -1.97 32.32 2.71
CA GLY A 32 -1.28 32.65 3.96
C GLY A 32 -1.63 31.67 5.10
N THR A 33 -2.87 31.16 5.12
CA THR A 33 -3.31 30.12 6.07
C THR A 33 -2.55 28.81 5.86
N THR A 34 -2.45 28.35 4.62
CA THR A 34 -1.68 27.15 4.26
C THR A 34 -0.21 27.29 4.68
N LEU A 35 0.39 28.46 4.50
CA LEU A 35 1.77 28.71 4.95
C LEU A 35 1.89 28.62 6.48
N GLN A 36 0.94 29.17 7.23
CA GLN A 36 0.94 29.12 8.71
C GLN A 36 0.83 27.67 9.20
N GLU A 37 -0.02 26.85 8.58
CA GLU A 37 -0.17 25.45 8.92
C GLU A 37 1.07 24.64 8.58
N LEU A 38 1.69 24.86 7.42
CA LEU A 38 2.97 24.25 7.07
C LEU A 38 4.07 24.63 8.07
N ASP A 39 4.07 25.88 8.54
CA ASP A 39 5.02 26.35 9.56
C ASP A 39 4.80 25.65 10.90
N ALA A 40 3.56 25.49 11.34
CA ALA A 40 3.21 24.76 12.56
C ALA A 40 3.70 23.30 12.50
N HIS A 41 3.55 22.65 11.35
CA HIS A 41 3.96 21.25 11.16
C HIS A 41 5.47 21.02 10.97
N LYS A 42 6.29 22.06 10.80
CA LYS A 42 7.75 21.89 10.60
C LYS A 42 8.46 21.13 11.72
N ASN A 43 7.98 21.30 12.95
CA ASN A 43 8.59 20.72 14.16
C ASN A 43 8.02 19.35 14.51
N ASP A 44 7.01 18.88 13.78
CA ASP A 44 6.42 17.56 13.99
C ASP A 44 7.46 16.48 13.75
N ARG A 45 7.37 15.43 14.57
CA ARG A 45 8.19 14.23 14.39
C ARG A 45 7.58 13.37 13.28
N GLY A 46 8.45 12.70 12.50
CA GLY A 46 8.01 11.79 11.45
C GLY A 46 7.85 12.41 10.08
N GLU A 47 6.96 11.87 9.28
CA GLU A 47 6.79 12.19 7.85
C GLU A 47 6.18 13.58 7.64
N THR A 48 5.19 13.95 8.45
CA THR A 48 4.53 15.26 8.37
C THR A 48 5.53 16.41 8.48
N GLY A 49 6.39 16.38 9.50
CA GLY A 49 7.41 17.43 9.66
C GLY A 49 8.46 17.43 8.55
N LEU A 50 8.85 16.26 8.02
CA LEU A 50 9.76 16.17 6.88
C LEU A 50 9.14 16.79 5.63
N THR A 51 7.88 16.50 5.38
CA THR A 51 7.15 16.99 4.22
C THR A 51 6.88 18.49 4.31
N ALA A 52 6.47 18.99 5.49
CA ALA A 52 6.33 20.41 5.74
C ALA A 52 7.63 21.18 5.50
N ARG A 53 8.77 20.67 5.99
CA ARG A 53 10.09 21.26 5.69
C ARG A 53 10.45 21.21 4.20
N LYS A 54 10.05 20.15 3.47
CA LYS A 54 10.25 20.05 2.02
C LYS A 54 9.44 21.12 1.29
N CYS A 55 8.15 21.30 1.64
CA CYS A 55 7.30 22.36 1.08
C CYS A 55 7.92 23.75 1.28
N CYS A 56 8.38 24.03 2.50
CA CYS A 56 9.02 25.31 2.78
C CYS A 56 10.32 25.54 1.97
N ARG A 57 11.13 24.49 1.73
CA ARG A 57 12.33 24.61 0.88
C ARG A 57 11.97 24.86 -0.59
N ILE A 58 10.90 24.24 -1.11
CA ILE A 58 10.43 24.50 -2.47
C ILE A 58 10.00 25.96 -2.60
N LEU A 59 9.20 26.46 -1.66
CA LEU A 59 8.75 27.86 -1.65
C LEU A 59 9.88 28.85 -1.49
N ASP A 60 10.86 28.56 -0.65
CA ASP A 60 12.04 29.39 -0.47
C ASP A 60 12.90 29.44 -1.75
N GLY A 61 13.10 28.30 -2.42
CA GLY A 61 13.78 28.26 -3.72
C GLY A 61 13.05 29.07 -4.81
N LEU A 62 11.71 29.03 -4.84
CA LEU A 62 10.92 29.84 -5.77
C LEU A 62 10.99 31.33 -5.43
N ARG A 63 11.05 31.72 -4.14
CA ARG A 63 11.25 33.09 -3.69
C ARG A 63 12.59 33.68 -4.15
N GLU A 64 13.65 32.87 -4.24
CA GLU A 64 14.94 33.31 -4.76
C GLU A 64 14.90 33.61 -6.28
N ILE A 65 13.99 32.97 -7.01
CA ILE A 65 13.82 33.15 -8.45
C ILE A 65 12.97 34.38 -8.77
N GLY A 66 12.00 34.73 -7.94
CA GLY A 66 11.10 35.84 -8.19
C GLY A 66 10.16 36.21 -7.04
N ASP A 67 9.28 37.18 -7.33
CA ASP A 67 8.29 37.68 -6.38
C ASP A 67 7.05 36.77 -6.37
N LEU A 68 6.88 35.96 -5.33
CA LEU A 68 5.77 35.02 -5.18
C LEU A 68 4.39 35.70 -5.17
N THR A 69 4.31 36.99 -4.83
CA THR A 69 3.03 37.71 -4.87
C THR A 69 2.64 38.08 -6.29
N LYS A 70 3.59 38.19 -7.20
CA LYS A 70 3.37 38.44 -8.64
C LYS A 70 3.36 37.17 -9.48
N GLY A 71 3.68 36.05 -8.88
CA GLY A 71 3.72 34.73 -9.49
C GLY A 71 5.07 34.39 -10.13
N VAL A 72 5.63 33.26 -9.75
CA VAL A 72 6.89 32.69 -10.25
C VAL A 72 6.59 31.51 -11.16
N ASP A 73 7.26 31.44 -12.29
CA ASP A 73 7.08 30.34 -13.25
C ASP A 73 7.49 28.99 -12.63
N ILE A 74 6.70 27.98 -12.83
CA ILE A 74 6.91 26.62 -12.31
C ILE A 74 7.14 25.62 -13.44
N PRO A 75 7.83 24.50 -13.21
CA PRO A 75 8.17 23.51 -14.23
C PRO A 75 6.99 22.97 -15.01
N SER A 76 5.79 22.93 -14.44
CA SER A 76 4.57 22.47 -15.11
C SER A 76 3.99 23.43 -16.13
N GLY A 77 4.58 24.61 -16.37
CA GLY A 77 4.19 25.58 -17.39
C GLY A 77 3.27 26.72 -16.90
N GLY A 78 2.86 26.71 -15.64
CA GLY A 78 2.05 27.78 -15.03
C GLY A 78 2.89 28.65 -14.08
N LYS A 79 2.22 29.39 -13.20
CA LYS A 79 2.82 30.22 -12.15
C LYS A 79 2.34 29.82 -10.78
N LEU A 80 3.26 29.88 -9.79
CA LEU A 80 2.92 29.75 -8.39
C LEU A 80 2.83 31.13 -7.74
N PHE A 81 1.75 31.37 -7.02
CA PHE A 81 1.47 32.57 -6.25
C PHE A 81 1.37 32.25 -4.77
N VAL A 82 1.76 33.19 -3.94
CA VAL A 82 1.43 33.21 -2.51
C VAL A 82 0.47 34.35 -2.28
N GLU A 83 -0.73 34.04 -1.81
CA GLU A 83 -1.80 35.02 -1.57
C GLU A 83 -1.99 35.26 -0.06
N PRO A 84 -1.39 36.35 0.50
CA PRO A 84 -1.44 36.59 1.94
C PRO A 84 -2.69 37.30 2.44
N TYR A 85 -3.50 37.90 1.53
CA TYR A 85 -4.53 38.86 1.94
C TYR A 85 -5.97 38.48 1.60
N GLY A 86 -6.23 37.38 0.93
CA GLY A 86 -7.51 37.02 0.40
C GLY A 86 -8.57 36.54 1.41
N VAL A 87 -8.54 37.01 2.66
CA VAL A 87 -9.46 36.56 3.72
C VAL A 87 -10.37 37.67 4.17
N ASP A 88 -11.68 37.55 3.89
CA ASP A 88 -12.71 38.48 4.38
C ASP A 88 -13.88 37.69 5.01
N ALA A 89 -14.20 37.95 6.26
CA ALA A 89 -15.30 37.29 6.97
C ALA A 89 -16.65 37.49 6.27
N ARG A 90 -16.81 38.58 5.49
CA ARG A 90 -18.04 38.88 4.72
C ARG A 90 -18.25 37.98 3.52
N ASP A 91 -17.21 37.26 3.09
CA ASP A 91 -17.30 36.30 2.01
C ASP A 91 -17.96 34.98 2.44
N LEU A 92 -18.05 34.74 3.73
CA LEU A 92 -18.56 33.49 4.29
C LEU A 92 -20.05 33.62 4.66
N PRO A 93 -20.85 32.54 4.53
CA PRO A 93 -22.22 32.49 5.00
C PRO A 93 -22.32 32.70 6.53
N ASP A 94 -23.48 33.16 6.99
CA ASP A 94 -23.77 33.27 8.41
C ASP A 94 -23.54 31.94 9.14
N GLY A 95 -22.79 32.00 10.25
CA GLY A 95 -22.42 30.81 11.04
C GLY A 95 -21.06 30.20 10.71
N TYR A 96 -20.39 30.65 9.64
CA TYR A 96 -19.01 30.23 9.35
C TYR A 96 -18.00 31.18 9.99
N SER A 97 -17.25 30.68 11.00
CA SER A 97 -16.23 31.51 11.66
C SER A 97 -14.94 31.57 10.81
N ILE A 98 -14.43 32.79 10.66
CA ILE A 98 -13.13 33.06 10.03
C ILE A 98 -11.94 32.55 10.89
N ASP A 99 -12.17 32.21 12.15
CA ASP A 99 -11.12 31.67 13.02
C ASP A 99 -10.76 30.22 12.66
N VAL A 100 -11.63 29.52 11.92
CA VAL A 100 -11.37 28.17 11.43
C VAL A 100 -10.45 28.24 10.21
N PRO A 101 -9.28 27.54 10.18
CA PRO A 101 -8.33 27.61 9.07
C PRO A 101 -8.95 27.27 7.71
N ASP A 102 -9.76 26.21 7.63
CA ASP A 102 -10.44 25.80 6.40
C ASP A 102 -11.33 26.92 5.83
N ASN A 103 -12.07 27.62 6.71
CA ASN A 103 -12.91 28.72 6.30
C ASN A 103 -12.11 29.91 5.76
N ARG A 104 -10.89 30.13 6.27
CA ARG A 104 -9.97 31.14 5.71
C ARG A 104 -9.55 30.79 4.29
N ILE A 105 -9.22 29.53 4.03
CA ILE A 105 -8.85 29.07 2.70
C ILE A 105 -10.04 29.20 1.74
N ILE A 106 -11.26 28.88 2.20
CA ILE A 106 -12.50 29.06 1.41
C ILE A 106 -12.73 30.55 1.11
N SER A 107 -12.62 31.42 2.08
CA SER A 107 -12.72 32.89 1.90
C SER A 107 -11.69 33.41 0.89
N ALA A 108 -10.43 32.93 0.97
CA ALA A 108 -9.40 33.28 -0.01
C ALA A 108 -9.80 32.86 -1.44
N CYS A 109 -10.41 31.70 -1.60
CA CYS A 109 -10.93 31.26 -2.92
C CYS A 109 -12.03 32.18 -3.43
N ILE A 110 -12.95 32.63 -2.57
CA ILE A 110 -14.03 33.54 -2.94
C ILE A 110 -13.48 34.89 -3.37
N SER A 111 -12.58 35.47 -2.58
CA SER A 111 -11.91 36.74 -2.91
C SER A 111 -11.12 36.65 -4.22
N LEU A 112 -10.37 35.58 -4.44
CA LEU A 112 -9.65 35.34 -5.70
C LEU A 112 -10.60 35.20 -6.89
N LYS A 113 -11.72 34.50 -6.72
CA LYS A 113 -12.74 34.35 -7.77
C LYS A 113 -13.37 35.71 -8.12
N ALA A 114 -13.65 36.55 -7.13
CA ALA A 114 -14.14 37.90 -7.37
C ALA A 114 -13.13 38.78 -8.12
N ALA A 115 -11.86 38.69 -7.77
CA ALA A 115 -10.78 39.45 -8.40
C ALA A 115 -10.49 39.04 -9.86
N LYS A 116 -10.55 37.71 -10.14
CA LYS A 116 -10.23 37.16 -11.48
C LYS A 116 -11.40 37.11 -12.44
N GLY A 117 -12.63 37.19 -11.93
CA GLY A 117 -13.86 37.14 -12.70
C GLY A 117 -14.10 35.80 -13.41
N GLN A 118 -15.06 35.77 -14.35
CA GLN A 118 -15.46 34.53 -15.05
C GLN A 118 -14.44 33.98 -16.06
N LYS A 119 -13.36 34.72 -16.34
CA LYS A 119 -12.38 34.33 -17.36
C LYS A 119 -11.32 33.36 -16.84
N GLU A 120 -11.12 33.27 -15.54
CA GLU A 120 -10.12 32.40 -14.92
C GLU A 120 -10.75 31.66 -13.74
N PRO A 121 -11.20 30.40 -13.92
CA PRO A 121 -11.82 29.63 -12.86
C PRO A 121 -10.87 29.44 -11.68
N VAL A 122 -11.38 29.65 -10.46
CA VAL A 122 -10.67 29.37 -9.21
C VAL A 122 -11.22 28.11 -8.59
N ILE A 123 -10.35 27.13 -8.35
CA ILE A 123 -10.72 25.79 -7.91
C ILE A 123 -9.94 25.49 -6.63
N LEU A 124 -10.64 25.17 -5.56
CA LEU A 124 -10.03 24.65 -4.34
C LEU A 124 -9.64 23.17 -4.53
N VAL A 125 -8.41 22.82 -4.19
CA VAL A 125 -7.93 21.43 -4.24
C VAL A 125 -7.73 20.94 -2.82
N THR A 126 -8.57 20.00 -2.41
CA THR A 126 -8.50 19.36 -1.07
C THR A 126 -9.01 17.93 -1.12
N ASN A 127 -8.38 17.05 -0.33
CA ASN A 127 -8.83 15.68 -0.10
C ASN A 127 -9.73 15.55 1.14
N ASP A 128 -9.88 16.61 1.94
CA ASP A 128 -10.81 16.66 3.06
C ASP A 128 -12.27 16.73 2.57
N ILE A 129 -13.08 15.76 3.01
CA ILE A 129 -14.49 15.66 2.59
C ILE A 129 -15.30 16.81 3.18
N SER A 130 -15.08 17.16 4.44
CA SER A 130 -15.82 18.23 5.13
C SER A 130 -15.52 19.58 4.49
N MET A 131 -14.24 19.85 4.22
CA MET A 131 -13.83 21.08 3.52
C MET A 131 -14.41 21.17 2.12
N ARG A 132 -14.49 20.05 1.35
CA ARG A 132 -15.13 20.02 0.04
C ARG A 132 -16.62 20.38 0.10
N VAL A 133 -17.33 19.81 1.08
CA VAL A 133 -18.76 20.11 1.28
C VAL A 133 -18.94 21.58 1.62
N ASN A 134 -18.18 22.10 2.61
CA ASN A 134 -18.25 23.48 3.03
C ASN A 134 -17.94 24.48 1.89
N ALA A 135 -16.89 24.22 1.14
CA ALA A 135 -16.52 25.05 -0.02
C ALA A 135 -17.61 25.05 -1.10
N SER A 136 -18.22 23.90 -1.38
CA SER A 136 -19.33 23.80 -2.32
C SER A 136 -20.56 24.61 -1.87
N VAL A 137 -20.90 24.58 -0.57
CA VAL A 137 -21.96 25.40 0.02
C VAL A 137 -21.66 26.89 -0.16
N CYS A 138 -20.40 27.30 -0.05
CA CYS A 138 -19.93 28.66 -0.28
C CYS A 138 -19.79 29.02 -1.76
N GLY A 139 -20.20 28.17 -2.70
CA GLY A 139 -20.15 28.43 -4.15
C GLY A 139 -18.73 28.40 -4.73
N VAL A 140 -17.77 27.78 -4.06
CA VAL A 140 -16.41 27.53 -4.55
C VAL A 140 -16.38 26.21 -5.30
N GLU A 141 -15.80 26.21 -6.50
CA GLU A 141 -15.52 24.97 -7.23
C GLU A 141 -14.43 24.18 -6.52
N VAL A 142 -14.63 22.87 -6.33
CA VAL A 142 -13.72 22.02 -5.58
C VAL A 142 -13.31 20.81 -6.37
N GLN A 143 -12.04 20.43 -6.24
CA GLN A 143 -11.48 19.23 -6.86
C GLN A 143 -10.64 18.46 -5.84
N SER A 144 -10.71 17.12 -5.87
CA SER A 144 -9.73 16.29 -5.17
C SER A 144 -8.45 16.19 -5.98
N TYR A 145 -7.30 16.12 -5.29
CA TYR A 145 -6.02 15.89 -5.94
C TYR A 145 -5.84 14.40 -6.24
N LYS A 146 -5.81 14.06 -7.52
CA LYS A 146 -5.86 12.66 -7.96
C LYS A 146 -4.50 12.03 -8.27
N ASN A 147 -3.40 12.80 -8.35
CA ASN A 147 -2.09 12.26 -8.75
C ASN A 147 -1.53 11.17 -7.83
N ASP A 148 -2.04 11.09 -6.59
CA ASP A 148 -1.66 10.07 -5.61
C ASP A 148 -2.83 9.16 -5.21
N ILE A 149 -4.04 9.43 -5.71
CA ILE A 149 -5.18 8.55 -5.50
C ILE A 149 -5.13 7.48 -6.57
N VAL A 150 -4.79 6.27 -6.18
CA VAL A 150 -4.94 5.07 -6.98
C VAL A 150 -6.43 4.89 -7.23
N GLU A 151 -6.91 5.26 -8.43
CA GLU A 151 -8.18 4.70 -8.90
C GLU A 151 -7.91 3.20 -9.04
N PRO A 152 -8.73 2.29 -8.52
CA PRO A 152 -8.56 0.87 -8.79
C PRO A 152 -8.68 0.69 -10.30
N GLY A 153 -7.56 0.82 -11.01
CA GLY A 153 -7.44 0.44 -12.40
C GLY A 153 -7.78 -1.03 -12.46
N GLY A 154 -8.51 -1.50 -13.46
CA GLY A 154 -9.05 -2.85 -13.54
C GLY A 154 -8.05 -4.01 -13.48
N TYR A 155 -6.77 -3.75 -13.13
CA TYR A 155 -5.75 -4.76 -12.96
C TYR A 155 -5.80 -5.35 -11.54
N THR A 156 -6.12 -6.64 -11.46
CA THR A 156 -6.18 -7.38 -10.20
C THR A 156 -4.98 -8.30 -9.98
N GLY A 157 -4.13 -8.46 -10.99
CA GLY A 157 -3.04 -9.45 -11.01
C GLY A 157 -3.51 -10.85 -11.37
N TYR A 158 -4.80 -11.05 -11.56
CA TYR A 158 -5.38 -12.32 -11.99
C TYR A 158 -6.65 -12.09 -12.80
N ARG A 159 -6.93 -13.00 -13.72
CA ARG A 159 -8.19 -13.03 -14.49
C ARG A 159 -8.67 -14.46 -14.78
N GLU A 160 -9.91 -14.58 -15.20
CA GLU A 160 -10.48 -15.81 -15.71
C GLU A 160 -10.84 -15.60 -17.19
N ILE A 161 -10.42 -16.53 -18.04
CA ILE A 161 -10.71 -16.53 -19.47
C ILE A 161 -11.23 -17.90 -19.91
N THR A 162 -11.94 -17.90 -21.04
CA THR A 162 -12.35 -19.13 -21.73
C THR A 162 -11.44 -19.36 -22.94
N ALA A 163 -10.99 -20.59 -23.16
CA ALA A 163 -10.22 -20.97 -24.34
C ALA A 163 -10.69 -22.32 -24.89
N GLU A 164 -10.26 -22.65 -26.09
CA GLU A 164 -10.53 -23.96 -26.72
C GLU A 164 -9.87 -25.10 -25.94
N LYS A 165 -10.46 -26.28 -26.01
CA LYS A 165 -9.98 -27.46 -25.28
C LYS A 165 -8.55 -27.81 -25.67
N GLU A 166 -8.21 -27.70 -26.96
CA GLU A 166 -6.91 -27.98 -27.54
C GLU A 166 -5.79 -27.13 -26.90
N ILE A 167 -6.09 -25.89 -26.54
CA ILE A 167 -5.16 -25.01 -25.84
C ILE A 167 -4.91 -25.52 -24.41
N ILE A 168 -5.97 -25.89 -23.67
CA ILE A 168 -5.84 -26.46 -22.33
C ILE A 168 -5.06 -27.76 -22.34
N ASP A 169 -5.35 -28.65 -23.29
CA ASP A 169 -4.65 -29.92 -23.46
C ASP A 169 -3.15 -29.69 -23.82
N SER A 170 -2.85 -28.67 -24.63
CA SER A 170 -1.48 -28.26 -24.95
C SER A 170 -0.74 -27.72 -23.72
N ILE A 171 -1.39 -26.93 -22.88
CA ILE A 171 -0.81 -26.41 -21.60
C ILE A 171 -0.45 -27.60 -20.69
N TYR A 172 -1.34 -28.57 -20.53
CA TYR A 172 -1.06 -29.74 -19.69
C TYR A 172 0.04 -30.65 -20.23
N SER A 173 0.11 -30.81 -21.52
CA SER A 173 1.09 -31.72 -22.18
C SER A 173 2.49 -31.10 -22.30
N ARG A 174 2.58 -29.79 -22.61
CA ARG A 174 3.85 -29.08 -22.88
C ARG A 174 4.32 -28.26 -21.66
N GLY A 175 3.43 -27.93 -20.75
CA GLY A 175 3.71 -27.06 -19.59
C GLY A 175 3.51 -25.57 -19.88
N SER A 176 3.50 -25.15 -21.13
CA SER A 176 3.22 -23.77 -21.55
C SER A 176 2.70 -23.71 -22.99
N VAL A 177 2.11 -22.56 -23.32
CA VAL A 177 1.77 -22.17 -24.70
C VAL A 177 2.14 -20.70 -24.89
N ASP A 178 2.42 -20.33 -26.15
CA ASP A 178 2.67 -18.92 -26.49
C ASP A 178 1.44 -18.06 -26.19
N ALA A 179 1.65 -16.84 -25.65
CA ALA A 179 0.56 -15.94 -25.30
C ALA A 179 -0.25 -15.49 -26.53
N SER A 180 0.34 -15.49 -27.72
CA SER A 180 -0.35 -15.19 -28.99
C SER A 180 -1.42 -16.23 -29.38
N ALA A 181 -1.47 -17.38 -28.70
CA ALA A 181 -2.56 -18.36 -28.87
C ALA A 181 -3.90 -17.88 -28.31
N PHE A 182 -3.90 -16.76 -27.58
CA PHE A 182 -5.09 -16.16 -26.99
C PHE A 182 -5.42 -14.84 -27.68
N ASP A 183 -6.69 -14.58 -27.88
CA ASP A 183 -7.18 -13.32 -28.47
C ASP A 183 -7.29 -12.21 -27.40
N THR A 184 -6.25 -12.05 -26.57
CA THR A 184 -6.17 -11.06 -25.50
C THR A 184 -4.72 -10.83 -25.07
N ASP A 185 -4.40 -9.60 -24.68
CA ASP A 185 -3.11 -9.25 -24.11
C ASP A 185 -3.04 -9.62 -22.62
N PHE A 186 -1.87 -10.07 -22.19
CA PHE A 186 -1.58 -10.39 -20.79
C PHE A 186 -0.50 -9.46 -20.24
N THR A 187 -0.66 -9.13 -18.97
CA THR A 187 0.34 -8.38 -18.21
C THR A 187 1.41 -9.35 -17.68
N GLU A 188 2.66 -8.90 -17.56
CA GLU A 188 3.74 -9.74 -17.02
C GLU A 188 3.44 -10.16 -15.58
N ASN A 189 3.69 -11.43 -15.25
CA ASN A 189 3.36 -12.09 -13.99
C ASN A 189 1.85 -12.08 -13.62
N GLU A 190 0.98 -11.95 -14.61
CA GLU A 190 -0.47 -12.06 -14.40
C GLU A 190 -0.89 -13.52 -14.26
N PHE A 191 -1.72 -13.82 -13.27
CA PHE A 191 -2.28 -15.15 -13.04
C PHE A 191 -3.57 -15.34 -13.85
N ILE A 192 -3.73 -16.53 -14.43
CA ILE A 192 -4.82 -16.79 -15.37
C ILE A 192 -5.50 -18.12 -15.02
N THR A 193 -6.81 -18.08 -14.77
CA THR A 193 -7.65 -19.27 -14.77
C THR A 193 -8.23 -19.46 -16.17
N ILE A 194 -7.81 -20.49 -16.89
CA ILE A 194 -8.33 -20.80 -18.23
C ILE A 194 -9.38 -21.90 -18.08
N ARG A 195 -10.57 -21.69 -18.65
CA ARG A 195 -11.68 -22.64 -18.56
C ARG A 195 -12.21 -23.09 -19.92
N ASN A 196 -12.64 -24.34 -19.96
CA ASN A 196 -13.47 -24.89 -21.04
C ASN A 196 -14.44 -25.90 -20.42
N GLY A 197 -15.70 -25.53 -20.25
CA GLY A 197 -16.69 -26.38 -19.56
C GLY A 197 -16.23 -26.76 -18.14
N GLN A 198 -15.99 -28.06 -17.94
CA GLN A 198 -15.51 -28.58 -16.64
C GLN A 198 -13.98 -28.63 -16.53
N GLN A 199 -13.25 -28.42 -17.62
CA GLN A 199 -11.79 -28.37 -17.58
C GLN A 199 -11.30 -26.98 -17.21
N SER A 200 -10.21 -26.91 -16.44
CA SER A 200 -9.56 -25.64 -16.13
C SER A 200 -8.05 -25.83 -15.94
N ALA A 201 -7.29 -24.83 -16.33
CA ALA A 201 -5.85 -24.73 -16.05
C ALA A 201 -5.54 -23.46 -15.28
N LEU A 202 -4.71 -23.56 -14.24
CA LEU A 202 -4.20 -22.42 -13.49
C LEU A 202 -2.81 -22.07 -14.02
N CYS A 203 -2.66 -20.88 -14.56
CA CYS A 203 -1.48 -20.45 -15.29
C CYS A 203 -0.97 -19.10 -14.79
N ILE A 204 0.26 -18.79 -15.22
CA ILE A 204 0.87 -17.47 -15.10
C ILE A 204 1.42 -17.05 -16.46
N HIS A 205 1.22 -15.79 -16.84
CA HIS A 205 1.88 -15.21 -18.00
C HIS A 205 3.27 -14.73 -17.63
N ARG A 206 4.28 -15.17 -18.37
CA ARG A 206 5.66 -14.73 -18.17
C ARG A 206 6.47 -14.86 -19.45
N ASP A 207 7.22 -13.80 -19.81
CA ASP A 207 8.10 -13.75 -20.97
C ASP A 207 7.41 -14.20 -22.29
N GLY A 208 6.15 -13.76 -22.50
CA GLY A 208 5.37 -14.07 -23.69
C GLY A 208 4.73 -15.48 -23.70
N GLU A 209 4.85 -16.25 -22.63
CA GLU A 209 4.26 -17.58 -22.48
C GLU A 209 3.22 -17.64 -21.37
N VAL A 210 2.17 -18.39 -21.57
CA VAL A 210 1.19 -18.79 -20.53
C VAL A 210 1.61 -20.17 -20.02
N ARG A 211 2.16 -20.19 -18.80
CA ARG A 211 2.80 -21.36 -18.17
C ARG A 211 1.90 -21.98 -17.12
N LEU A 212 1.79 -23.31 -17.12
CA LEU A 212 1.02 -24.06 -16.11
C LEU A 212 1.67 -23.94 -14.73
N ILE A 213 0.89 -23.55 -13.74
CA ILE A 213 1.33 -23.50 -12.35
C ILE A 213 1.39 -24.91 -11.76
N LYS A 214 2.57 -25.28 -11.26
CA LYS A 214 2.79 -26.51 -10.50
C LYS A 214 2.98 -26.16 -9.02
N THR A 215 2.14 -26.73 -8.17
CA THR A 215 2.27 -26.54 -6.72
C THR A 215 3.41 -27.40 -6.17
N LYS A 216 4.21 -26.82 -5.27
CA LYS A 216 5.26 -27.53 -4.53
C LYS A 216 4.76 -27.83 -3.12
N ARG A 217 5.34 -28.86 -2.49
CA ARG A 217 5.15 -29.11 -1.05
C ARG A 217 5.80 -27.98 -0.27
N ILE A 218 5.05 -27.41 0.65
CA ILE A 218 5.54 -26.35 1.56
C ILE A 218 5.48 -26.83 3.01
N PHE A 219 6.19 -26.10 3.90
CA PHE A 219 6.23 -26.37 5.31
C PHE A 219 4.81 -26.47 5.92
N GLY A 220 4.63 -27.40 6.86
CA GLY A 220 3.33 -27.67 7.46
C GLY A 220 2.40 -28.51 6.60
N ASN A 221 2.88 -29.12 5.50
CA ASN A 221 2.04 -29.88 4.54
C ASN A 221 0.83 -29.09 4.04
N VAL A 222 0.92 -27.77 4.01
CA VAL A 222 -0.17 -26.88 3.60
C VAL A 222 -0.52 -27.13 2.15
N LYS A 223 -1.81 -27.38 1.89
CA LYS A 223 -2.37 -27.52 0.55
C LYS A 223 -3.25 -26.32 0.23
N PRO A 224 -3.15 -25.75 -0.97
CA PRO A 224 -4.05 -24.67 -1.39
C PRO A 224 -5.49 -25.19 -1.46
N LEU A 225 -6.44 -24.43 -0.93
CA LEU A 225 -7.87 -24.76 -0.91
C LEU A 225 -8.64 -24.15 -2.08
N ASN A 226 -8.05 -23.20 -2.80
CA ASN A 226 -8.66 -22.51 -3.92
C ASN A 226 -7.60 -21.93 -4.87
N SER A 227 -8.02 -21.44 -6.05
CA SER A 227 -7.12 -20.89 -7.06
C SER A 227 -6.27 -19.71 -6.56
N MET A 228 -6.83 -18.83 -5.72
CA MET A 228 -6.06 -17.69 -5.19
C MET A 228 -4.91 -18.14 -4.30
N GLN A 229 -5.12 -19.18 -3.49
CA GLN A 229 -4.04 -19.76 -2.69
C GLN A 229 -2.98 -20.47 -3.55
N VAL A 230 -3.37 -21.06 -4.68
CA VAL A 230 -2.42 -21.60 -5.67
C VAL A 230 -1.55 -20.48 -6.24
N TYR A 231 -2.15 -19.34 -6.60
CA TYR A 231 -1.44 -18.18 -7.12
C TYR A 231 -0.50 -17.57 -6.08
N MET A 232 -0.99 -17.35 -4.86
CA MET A 232 -0.15 -16.89 -3.75
C MET A 232 1.05 -17.80 -3.53
N LEU A 233 0.83 -19.12 -3.43
CA LEU A 233 1.91 -20.06 -3.18
C LEU A 233 2.91 -20.10 -4.32
N HIS A 234 2.46 -20.02 -5.57
CA HIS A 234 3.36 -19.94 -6.72
C HIS A 234 4.27 -18.71 -6.64
N ALA A 235 3.70 -17.52 -6.38
CA ALA A 235 4.47 -16.29 -6.25
C ALA A 235 5.46 -16.35 -5.08
N LEU A 236 5.00 -16.84 -3.92
CA LEU A 236 5.79 -16.93 -2.69
C LEU A 236 6.97 -17.92 -2.80
N THR A 237 6.79 -19.03 -3.54
CA THR A 237 7.81 -20.08 -3.70
C THR A 237 8.61 -20.01 -5.00
N ALA A 238 8.28 -19.06 -5.89
CA ALA A 238 9.07 -18.78 -7.08
C ALA A 238 10.53 -18.42 -6.72
N PRO A 239 11.52 -18.71 -7.59
CA PRO A 239 12.90 -18.27 -7.38
C PRO A 239 12.97 -16.75 -7.12
N VAL A 240 13.88 -16.34 -6.24
CA VAL A 240 14.05 -14.91 -5.90
C VAL A 240 14.56 -14.11 -7.10
N GLU A 241 15.30 -14.74 -8.00
CA GLU A 241 15.78 -14.16 -9.25
C GLU A 241 14.64 -13.85 -10.23
N GLU A 242 13.54 -14.57 -10.10
CA GLU A 242 12.35 -14.39 -10.94
C GLU A 242 11.35 -13.43 -10.32
N ILE A 243 10.97 -13.65 -9.05
CA ILE A 243 9.95 -12.88 -8.34
C ILE A 243 10.48 -12.50 -6.95
N PRO A 244 11.35 -11.47 -6.85
CA PRO A 244 11.83 -10.97 -5.56
C PRO A 244 10.77 -10.22 -4.75
N LEU A 245 9.71 -9.70 -5.39
CA LEU A 245 8.66 -8.94 -4.74
C LEU A 245 7.29 -9.61 -4.94
N VAL A 246 6.59 -9.85 -3.85
CA VAL A 246 5.20 -10.36 -3.87
C VAL A 246 4.31 -9.38 -3.12
N ILE A 247 3.22 -8.93 -3.76
CA ILE A 247 2.26 -8.02 -3.16
C ILE A 247 0.88 -8.68 -3.16
N ILE A 248 0.28 -8.81 -1.98
CA ILE A 248 -0.99 -9.51 -1.80
C ILE A 248 -1.95 -8.62 -1.02
N THR A 249 -2.98 -8.13 -1.68
CA THR A 249 -4.08 -7.44 -0.99
C THR A 249 -5.35 -8.28 -1.03
N GLY A 250 -6.13 -8.24 0.02
CA GLY A 250 -7.39 -8.98 0.07
C GLY A 250 -7.98 -9.01 1.46
N LYS A 251 -9.25 -9.41 1.52
CA LYS A 251 -10.01 -9.47 2.78
C LYS A 251 -9.33 -10.35 3.83
N ALA A 252 -9.57 -10.02 5.08
CA ALA A 252 -9.08 -10.83 6.20
C ALA A 252 -9.62 -12.28 6.11
N GLY A 253 -8.78 -13.27 6.48
CA GLY A 253 -9.12 -14.70 6.38
C GLY A 253 -8.82 -15.35 5.04
N THR A 254 -8.17 -14.67 4.09
CA THR A 254 -7.68 -15.27 2.83
C THR A 254 -6.34 -15.99 2.97
N ALA A 255 -5.84 -16.14 4.19
CA ALA A 255 -4.61 -16.86 4.56
C ALA A 255 -3.30 -16.20 4.07
N LYS A 256 -3.27 -14.91 3.79
CA LYS A 256 -2.07 -14.18 3.29
C LYS A 256 -0.84 -14.41 4.17
N THR A 257 -0.91 -13.99 5.42
CA THR A 257 0.18 -14.09 6.39
C THR A 257 0.58 -15.54 6.67
N PHE A 258 -0.41 -16.43 6.81
CA PHE A 258 -0.18 -17.85 7.04
C PHE A 258 0.59 -18.53 5.89
N LEU A 259 0.18 -18.29 4.63
CA LEU A 259 0.84 -18.87 3.46
C LEU A 259 2.23 -18.25 3.24
N SER A 260 2.39 -16.96 3.52
CA SER A 260 3.70 -16.29 3.46
C SER A 260 4.68 -16.89 4.47
N LEU A 261 4.22 -17.14 5.70
CA LEU A 261 5.02 -17.77 6.74
C LEU A 261 5.40 -19.21 6.38
N ALA A 262 4.44 -20.01 5.90
CA ALA A 262 4.68 -21.38 5.45
C ALA A 262 5.70 -21.45 4.31
N ALA A 263 5.59 -20.54 3.32
CA ALA A 263 6.54 -20.46 2.21
C ALA A 263 7.94 -20.04 2.68
N GLY A 264 8.04 -19.01 3.53
CA GLY A 264 9.31 -18.58 4.10
C GLY A 264 10.02 -19.69 4.88
N LEU A 265 9.31 -20.40 5.76
CA LEU A 265 9.86 -21.51 6.54
C LEU A 265 10.25 -22.73 5.69
N THR A 266 9.66 -22.87 4.50
CA THR A 266 10.06 -23.94 3.56
C THR A 266 11.50 -23.78 3.13
N ASP A 267 11.88 -22.60 2.71
CA ASP A 267 13.18 -22.30 2.12
C ASP A 267 14.23 -21.84 3.17
N THR A 268 13.81 -21.58 4.43
CA THR A 268 14.70 -21.33 5.58
C THR A 268 14.83 -22.59 6.45
N TYR A 269 13.89 -22.81 7.36
CA TYR A 269 13.97 -23.85 8.40
C TYR A 269 14.08 -25.27 7.82
N THR A 270 13.24 -25.61 6.83
CA THR A 270 13.33 -26.92 6.16
C THR A 270 14.59 -27.01 5.31
N GLY A 271 14.97 -25.90 4.67
CA GLY A 271 16.20 -25.78 3.89
C GLY A 271 17.44 -26.01 4.72
N GLN A 272 17.57 -25.36 5.88
CA GLN A 272 18.68 -25.53 6.84
C GLN A 272 18.84 -27.01 7.25
N LYS A 273 17.75 -27.68 7.58
CA LYS A 273 17.77 -29.11 7.91
C LYS A 273 18.24 -30.02 6.78
N ARG A 274 18.14 -29.57 5.53
CA ARG A 274 18.50 -30.32 4.33
C ARG A 274 19.78 -29.83 3.66
N GLY A 275 20.37 -28.72 4.14
CA GLY A 275 21.49 -28.04 3.47
C GLY A 275 21.11 -27.45 2.11
N THR A 276 19.87 -26.98 1.95
CA THR A 276 19.32 -26.41 0.72
C THR A 276 18.61 -25.09 0.99
N GLU A 277 19.00 -24.40 2.06
CA GLU A 277 18.45 -23.10 2.44
C GLU A 277 18.71 -22.06 1.36
N LYS A 278 17.67 -21.27 1.07
CA LYS A 278 17.75 -20.11 0.15
C LYS A 278 17.83 -18.80 0.93
N TYR A 279 17.25 -18.81 2.12
CA TYR A 279 17.24 -17.63 3.00
C TYR A 279 17.85 -17.98 4.34
N ASN A 280 18.57 -17.04 4.92
CA ASN A 280 19.15 -17.19 6.26
C ASN A 280 18.06 -17.14 7.32
N LYS A 281 17.02 -16.32 7.10
CA LYS A 281 15.94 -16.12 8.06
C LYS A 281 14.63 -15.66 7.40
N VAL A 282 13.54 -15.85 8.12
CA VAL A 282 12.25 -15.20 7.91
C VAL A 282 12.18 -13.97 8.80
N LEU A 283 12.14 -12.78 8.22
CA LEU A 283 11.99 -11.53 8.95
C LEU A 283 10.52 -11.07 8.84
N ILE A 284 9.84 -11.00 9.99
CA ILE A 284 8.45 -10.57 10.06
C ILE A 284 8.40 -9.14 10.56
N SER A 285 7.69 -8.28 9.85
CA SER A 285 7.59 -6.87 10.20
C SER A 285 6.17 -6.35 10.03
N LYS A 286 5.77 -5.44 10.92
CA LYS A 286 4.50 -4.70 10.84
C LYS A 286 4.76 -3.20 10.94
N PRO A 287 3.93 -2.36 10.26
CA PRO A 287 3.92 -0.93 10.51
C PRO A 287 3.55 -0.64 11.96
N ASN A 288 4.25 0.32 12.57
CA ASN A 288 3.82 0.87 13.85
C ASN A 288 2.58 1.73 13.63
N VAL A 289 1.44 1.29 14.13
CA VAL A 289 0.24 2.11 14.25
C VAL A 289 0.18 2.58 15.70
N GLU A 290 0.22 3.90 15.91
CA GLU A 290 -0.13 4.46 17.20
C GLU A 290 -1.62 4.16 17.41
N ALA A 291 -1.92 3.27 18.36
CA ALA A 291 -3.30 3.00 18.73
C ALA A 291 -3.99 4.33 19.07
N ARG A 292 -5.27 4.49 18.70
CA ARG A 292 -6.11 5.67 18.97
C ARG A 292 -6.13 6.10 20.45
N ASP A 293 -5.61 5.26 21.35
CA ASP A 293 -5.47 5.48 22.78
C ASP A 293 -4.08 6.01 23.24
N ASN A 294 -3.44 6.86 22.45
CA ASN A 294 -2.24 7.63 22.85
C ASN A 294 -1.06 6.83 23.46
N ARG A 295 -0.94 5.54 23.18
CA ARG A 295 0.15 4.70 23.69
C ARG A 295 0.91 4.06 22.56
N GLY A 296 1.73 4.85 21.86
CA GLY A 296 2.77 4.30 20.99
C GLY A 296 3.71 3.39 21.80
N PHE A 297 4.38 2.45 21.13
CA PHE A 297 5.34 1.54 21.76
C PHE A 297 6.36 2.22 22.69
N GLY A 298 6.56 3.55 22.55
CA GLY A 298 7.46 4.34 23.40
C GLY A 298 7.05 4.49 24.87
N TYR A 299 5.78 4.29 25.22
CA TYR A 299 5.24 4.50 26.57
C TYR A 299 4.89 3.21 27.32
N LEU A 300 4.97 2.04 26.69
CA LEU A 300 4.83 0.78 27.42
C LEU A 300 6.09 0.54 28.27
N PRO A 301 5.97 0.24 29.56
CA PRO A 301 7.10 -0.20 30.38
C PRO A 301 7.58 -1.57 29.86
N GLY A 302 8.88 -1.79 29.87
CA GLY A 302 9.50 -3.03 29.42
C GLY A 302 10.48 -2.84 28.25
N ASP A 303 11.23 -3.88 27.93
CA ASP A 303 12.14 -3.91 26.80
C ASP A 303 11.39 -4.10 25.46
N LEU A 304 12.12 -4.18 24.35
CA LEU A 304 11.55 -4.32 23.01
C LEU A 304 10.78 -5.66 22.86
N GLU A 305 11.24 -6.72 23.52
CA GLU A 305 10.63 -8.06 23.44
C GLU A 305 9.27 -8.08 24.14
N GLU A 306 9.16 -7.49 25.34
CA GLU A 306 7.88 -7.36 26.04
C GLU A 306 6.87 -6.54 25.25
N LYS A 307 7.31 -5.49 24.57
CA LYS A 307 6.46 -4.66 23.71
C LYS A 307 5.98 -5.39 22.46
N MET A 308 6.79 -6.31 21.94
CA MET A 308 6.47 -7.11 20.75
C MET A 308 5.63 -8.34 21.07
N ALA A 309 5.57 -8.79 22.34
CA ALA A 309 4.88 -10.01 22.76
C ALA A 309 3.43 -10.16 22.23
N PRO A 310 2.57 -9.12 22.25
CA PRO A 310 1.20 -9.23 21.69
C PRO A 310 1.19 -9.50 20.18
N LEU A 311 2.17 -8.95 19.44
CA LEU A 311 2.30 -9.16 18.00
C LEU A 311 2.79 -10.58 17.69
N LEU A 312 3.68 -11.10 18.52
CA LEU A 312 4.25 -12.43 18.38
C LEU A 312 3.20 -13.52 18.50
N LYS A 313 2.21 -13.35 19.38
CA LYS A 313 1.22 -14.39 19.69
C LYS A 313 0.50 -14.94 18.44
N SER A 314 0.09 -14.07 17.51
CA SER A 314 -0.56 -14.51 16.28
C SER A 314 0.35 -15.33 15.35
N TYR A 315 1.65 -15.07 15.40
CA TYR A 315 2.64 -15.85 14.64
C TYR A 315 2.94 -17.18 15.32
N TYR A 316 3.02 -17.20 16.66
CA TYR A 316 3.14 -18.45 17.43
C TYR A 316 2.02 -19.42 17.08
N ASP A 317 0.76 -18.97 17.08
CA ASP A 317 -0.39 -19.81 16.75
C ASP A 317 -0.28 -20.38 15.31
N ASN A 318 0.18 -19.57 14.36
CA ASN A 318 0.39 -20.00 12.98
C ASN A 318 1.53 -21.03 12.86
N ILE A 319 2.66 -20.80 13.55
CA ILE A 319 3.81 -21.72 13.56
C ILE A 319 3.43 -23.04 14.23
N GLU A 320 2.70 -22.99 15.34
CA GLU A 320 2.17 -24.18 16.01
C GLU A 320 1.32 -25.02 15.04
N TYR A 321 0.39 -24.36 14.31
CA TYR A 321 -0.43 -25.04 13.32
C TYR A 321 0.41 -25.69 12.21
N LEU A 322 1.42 -25.00 11.71
CA LEU A 322 2.34 -25.51 10.68
C LEU A 322 3.17 -26.71 11.20
N LEU A 323 3.68 -26.67 12.43
CA LEU A 323 4.42 -27.77 13.04
C LEU A 323 3.54 -29.00 13.24
N ARG A 324 2.27 -28.82 13.62
CA ARG A 324 1.29 -29.93 13.67
C ARG A 324 1.08 -30.56 12.29
N GLY A 325 1.04 -29.75 11.24
CA GLY A 325 0.96 -30.24 9.86
C GLY A 325 2.16 -31.07 9.42
N GLU A 326 3.34 -30.88 10.05
CA GLU A 326 4.55 -31.72 9.88
C GLU A 326 4.51 -33.00 10.74
N GLY A 327 3.39 -33.31 11.40
CA GLY A 327 3.21 -34.52 12.21
C GLY A 327 3.69 -34.39 13.65
N LYS A 328 3.83 -33.16 14.15
CA LYS A 328 4.14 -32.88 15.56
C LYS A 328 2.87 -32.81 16.37
N GLU A 329 2.74 -33.61 17.41
CA GLU A 329 1.55 -33.67 18.25
C GLU A 329 1.82 -33.20 19.70
N ASP A 330 3.05 -33.38 20.18
CA ASP A 330 3.46 -33.00 21.53
C ASP A 330 3.58 -31.48 21.65
N LYS A 331 2.82 -30.88 22.58
CA LYS A 331 2.78 -29.44 22.80
C LYS A 331 4.12 -28.90 23.33
N ASP A 332 4.81 -29.63 24.20
CA ASP A 332 6.06 -29.19 24.80
C ASP A 332 7.18 -29.21 23.75
N GLN A 333 7.19 -30.22 22.88
CA GLN A 333 8.13 -30.26 21.74
C GLN A 333 7.85 -29.14 20.73
N ILE A 334 6.59 -28.82 20.46
CA ILE A 334 6.22 -27.70 19.57
C ILE A 334 6.69 -26.38 20.18
N ALA A 335 6.41 -26.15 21.46
CA ALA A 335 6.83 -24.92 22.14
C ALA A 335 8.36 -24.77 22.13
N MET A 336 9.09 -25.86 22.40
CA MET A 336 10.55 -25.87 22.33
C MET A 336 11.09 -25.56 20.93
N GLN A 337 10.46 -26.11 19.88
CA GLN A 337 10.86 -25.82 18.50
C GLN A 337 10.57 -24.38 18.08
N ILE A 338 9.46 -23.81 18.54
CA ILE A 338 9.17 -22.40 18.29
C ILE A 338 10.22 -21.52 18.98
N SER A 339 10.55 -21.79 20.25
CA SER A 339 11.61 -21.07 20.97
C SER A 339 12.94 -21.14 20.21
N ASP A 340 13.35 -22.34 19.80
CA ASP A 340 14.57 -22.57 19.01
C ASP A 340 14.60 -21.75 17.71
N MET A 341 13.46 -21.64 16.98
CA MET A 341 13.38 -20.82 15.76
C MET A 341 13.64 -19.34 16.03
N PHE A 342 13.20 -18.81 17.17
CA PHE A 342 13.46 -17.42 17.56
C PHE A 342 14.87 -17.24 18.13
N GLU A 343 15.34 -18.14 18.97
CA GLU A 343 16.69 -18.09 19.57
C GLU A 343 17.80 -18.21 18.52
N THR A 344 17.59 -19.03 17.49
CA THR A 344 18.53 -19.20 16.37
C THR A 344 18.37 -18.13 15.28
N GLU A 345 17.51 -17.13 15.48
CA GLU A 345 17.17 -16.11 14.49
C GLU A 345 16.66 -16.68 13.15
N THR A 346 16.23 -17.94 13.10
CA THR A 346 15.52 -18.47 11.92
C THR A 346 14.24 -17.67 11.65
N ILE A 347 13.60 -17.19 12.73
CA ILE A 347 12.52 -16.20 12.67
C ILE A 347 12.94 -14.98 13.49
N GLU A 348 12.95 -13.82 12.87
CA GLU A 348 13.13 -12.52 13.52
C GLU A 348 11.85 -11.70 13.36
N VAL A 349 11.44 -10.99 14.41
CA VAL A 349 10.31 -10.03 14.33
C VAL A 349 10.80 -8.66 14.73
N CYS A 350 10.52 -7.65 13.91
CA CYS A 350 10.89 -6.28 14.21
C CYS A 350 9.86 -5.27 13.67
N PRO A 351 9.74 -4.08 14.27
CA PRO A 351 8.95 -2.99 13.71
C PRO A 351 9.48 -2.58 12.33
N LEU A 352 8.58 -2.22 11.41
CA LEU A 352 8.94 -1.86 10.04
C LEU A 352 9.91 -0.67 9.97
N SER A 353 9.83 0.26 10.93
CA SER A 353 10.74 1.41 11.06
C SER A 353 12.21 1.02 11.30
N TYR A 354 12.47 -0.18 11.87
CA TYR A 354 13.83 -0.67 12.15
C TYR A 354 14.51 -1.29 10.92
N ILE A 355 13.77 -1.56 9.85
CA ILE A 355 14.33 -1.99 8.56
C ILE A 355 15.04 -0.83 7.86
N ARG A 356 14.64 0.40 8.17
CA ARG A 356 15.25 1.58 7.59
C ARG A 356 16.74 1.69 7.98
N GLY A 357 17.61 1.84 6.98
CA GLY A 357 19.07 1.89 7.17
C GLY A 357 19.77 0.52 7.20
N ARG A 358 19.03 -0.60 7.21
CA ARG A 358 19.60 -1.95 7.05
C ARG A 358 19.64 -2.33 5.56
N SER A 359 20.58 -3.18 5.16
CA SER A 359 20.56 -3.90 3.89
C SER A 359 20.21 -5.35 4.18
N LEU A 360 19.15 -5.83 3.57
CA LEU A 360 18.68 -7.20 3.75
C LEU A 360 19.34 -8.09 2.70
N GLN A 361 19.98 -9.17 3.13
CA GLN A 361 20.59 -10.15 2.23
C GLN A 361 20.10 -11.55 2.61
N ASN A 362 19.82 -12.36 1.59
CA ASN A 362 19.34 -13.75 1.77
C ASN A 362 18.23 -13.84 2.82
N THR A 363 17.26 -12.91 2.77
CA THR A 363 16.21 -12.78 3.77
C THR A 363 14.84 -12.95 3.12
N PHE A 364 13.94 -13.70 3.75
CA PHE A 364 12.53 -13.73 3.39
C PHE A 364 11.79 -12.75 4.30
N LEU A 365 11.53 -11.53 3.80
CA LEU A 365 10.82 -10.49 4.55
C LEU A 365 9.30 -10.59 4.33
N ILE A 366 8.54 -10.66 5.42
CA ILE A 366 7.09 -10.54 5.43
C ILE A 366 6.73 -9.20 6.08
N CYS A 367 6.23 -8.27 5.30
CA CYS A 367 5.62 -7.03 5.80
C CYS A 367 4.11 -7.25 5.89
N ASP A 368 3.63 -7.56 7.09
CA ASP A 368 2.22 -7.81 7.38
C ASP A 368 1.50 -6.51 7.74
N GLU A 369 0.18 -6.43 7.47
CA GLU A 369 -0.64 -5.23 7.65
C GLU A 369 -0.05 -3.99 6.92
N ALA A 370 0.55 -4.21 5.74
CA ALA A 370 1.27 -3.18 5.00
C ALA A 370 0.39 -2.00 4.54
N GLN A 371 -0.96 -2.11 4.58
CA GLN A 371 -1.88 -1.00 4.33
C GLN A 371 -1.77 0.11 5.38
N ASN A 372 -1.20 -0.19 6.55
CA ASN A 372 -0.93 0.79 7.60
C ASN A 372 0.42 1.52 7.44
N ALA A 373 1.18 1.21 6.38
CA ALA A 373 2.42 1.88 6.04
C ALA A 373 2.19 3.02 5.03
N SER A 374 2.94 4.12 5.18
CA SER A 374 2.96 5.18 4.17
C SER A 374 3.67 4.72 2.89
N LYS A 375 3.40 5.39 1.76
CA LYS A 375 4.06 5.14 0.46
C LYS A 375 5.57 5.19 0.59
N ARG A 376 6.09 6.17 1.32
CA ARG A 376 7.52 6.35 1.55
C ARG A 376 8.11 5.19 2.33
N LEU A 377 7.44 4.73 3.39
CA LEU A 377 7.93 3.62 4.21
C LEU A 377 7.99 2.32 3.40
N VAL A 378 6.97 2.04 2.58
CA VAL A 378 6.98 0.87 1.69
C VAL A 378 8.08 0.97 0.64
N MET A 379 8.31 2.13 0.05
CA MET A 379 9.41 2.36 -0.87
C MET A 379 10.77 2.17 -0.17
N ASP A 380 10.94 2.70 1.05
CA ASP A 380 12.16 2.51 1.85
C ASP A 380 12.41 1.01 2.11
N VAL A 381 11.37 0.21 2.35
CA VAL A 381 11.47 -1.24 2.56
C VAL A 381 11.88 -1.98 1.28
N ILE A 382 11.19 -1.72 0.16
CA ILE A 382 11.48 -2.38 -1.12
C ILE A 382 12.93 -2.11 -1.56
N THR A 383 13.41 -0.88 -1.37
CA THR A 383 14.78 -0.48 -1.75
C THR A 383 15.87 -1.05 -0.84
N ARG A 384 15.53 -1.77 0.23
CA ARG A 384 16.47 -2.50 1.11
C ARG A 384 16.72 -3.93 0.68
N ALA A 385 15.99 -4.43 -0.32
CA ALA A 385 16.25 -5.75 -0.88
C ALA A 385 17.69 -5.83 -1.43
N GLY A 386 18.53 -6.59 -0.76
CA GLY A 386 19.84 -7.01 -1.26
C GLY A 386 19.75 -8.34 -1.99
N ASN A 387 20.91 -8.87 -2.38
CA ASN A 387 20.97 -10.15 -3.11
C ASN A 387 20.30 -11.28 -2.32
N GLY A 388 19.56 -12.12 -3.02
CA GLY A 388 18.88 -13.28 -2.44
C GLY A 388 17.71 -12.93 -1.51
N THR A 389 17.22 -11.68 -1.49
CA THR A 389 16.12 -11.27 -0.61
C THR A 389 14.79 -11.24 -1.35
N LYS A 390 13.81 -11.93 -0.78
CA LYS A 390 12.41 -11.86 -1.20
C LYS A 390 11.60 -11.01 -0.22
N ILE A 391 10.83 -10.08 -0.75
CA ILE A 391 9.92 -9.20 0.01
C ILE A 391 8.48 -9.57 -0.28
N VAL A 392 7.71 -9.77 0.77
CA VAL A 392 6.27 -10.00 0.71
C VAL A 392 5.56 -8.87 1.42
N LEU A 393 4.76 -8.09 0.70
CA LEU A 393 3.86 -7.09 1.27
C LEU A 393 2.46 -7.67 1.29
N CYS A 394 1.85 -7.80 2.45
CA CYS A 394 0.49 -8.31 2.55
C CYS A 394 -0.38 -7.48 3.49
N GLY A 395 -1.68 -7.43 3.21
CA GLY A 395 -2.63 -6.70 4.02
C GLY A 395 -4.05 -6.64 3.46
N ASP A 396 -4.91 -5.91 4.14
CA ASP A 396 -6.29 -5.64 3.74
C ASP A 396 -6.49 -4.12 3.59
N SER A 397 -6.62 -3.65 2.36
CA SER A 397 -6.78 -2.22 2.04
C SER A 397 -8.06 -1.59 2.64
N THR A 398 -8.96 -2.41 3.21
CA THR A 398 -10.18 -1.93 3.88
C THR A 398 -10.04 -1.83 5.39
N GLN A 399 -8.97 -2.41 5.98
CA GLN A 399 -8.71 -2.39 7.42
C GLN A 399 -7.52 -1.47 7.72
N ILE A 400 -7.78 -0.15 7.72
CA ILE A 400 -6.76 0.86 7.96
C ILE A 400 -6.94 1.43 9.35
N ASP A 401 -5.93 1.20 10.20
CA ASP A 401 -5.88 1.71 11.57
C ASP A 401 -5.15 3.05 11.66
N ASN A 402 -4.28 3.34 10.70
CA ASN A 402 -3.55 4.61 10.65
C ASN A 402 -4.48 5.74 10.17
N PRO A 403 -4.79 6.75 11.04
CA PRO A 403 -5.75 7.80 10.72
C PRO A 403 -5.30 8.75 9.60
N THR A 404 -4.03 8.73 9.23
CA THR A 404 -3.47 9.56 8.14
C THR A 404 -3.53 8.89 6.77
N LEU A 405 -3.97 7.64 6.72
CA LEU A 405 -4.06 6.84 5.50
C LEU A 405 -5.52 6.48 5.20
N ASP A 406 -5.80 6.17 3.95
CA ASP A 406 -7.10 5.69 3.51
C ASP A 406 -6.95 4.53 2.51
N ARG A 407 -8.08 3.95 2.08
CA ARG A 407 -8.12 2.78 1.20
C ARG A 407 -7.34 2.98 -0.11
N LYS A 408 -7.28 4.20 -0.63
CA LYS A 408 -6.61 4.54 -1.88
C LYS A 408 -5.22 5.16 -1.66
N ASN A 409 -4.99 5.73 -0.49
CA ASN A 409 -3.77 6.45 -0.15
C ASN A 409 -3.01 5.73 0.96
N ASN A 410 -2.41 4.59 0.63
CA ASN A 410 -1.55 3.83 1.52
C ASN A 410 -0.41 3.17 0.73
N GLY A 411 0.62 2.73 1.44
CA GLY A 411 1.82 2.19 0.81
C GLY A 411 1.61 0.85 0.09
N LEU A 412 0.70 -0.01 0.60
CA LEU A 412 0.43 -1.31 -0.01
C LEU A 412 -0.23 -1.17 -1.39
N VAL A 413 -1.30 -0.36 -1.48
CA VAL A 413 -2.02 -0.11 -2.73
C VAL A 413 -1.13 0.63 -3.72
N PHE A 414 -0.37 1.61 -3.26
CA PHE A 414 0.61 2.33 -4.10
C PHE A 414 1.66 1.39 -4.70
N ALA A 415 2.25 0.50 -3.89
CA ALA A 415 3.22 -0.47 -4.38
C ALA A 415 2.60 -1.46 -5.38
N ALA A 416 1.38 -1.95 -5.10
CA ALA A 416 0.65 -2.86 -5.97
C ALA A 416 0.44 -2.26 -7.37
N GLU A 417 0.03 -0.99 -7.43
CA GLU A 417 -0.18 -0.29 -8.70
C GLU A 417 1.13 -0.03 -9.46
N LYS A 418 2.14 0.50 -8.76
CA LYS A 418 3.42 0.87 -9.40
C LYS A 418 4.25 -0.33 -9.85
N MET A 419 4.07 -1.48 -9.21
CA MET A 419 4.77 -2.72 -9.54
C MET A 419 3.97 -3.67 -10.41
N ALA A 420 2.71 -3.35 -10.74
CA ALA A 420 1.91 -4.10 -11.70
C ALA A 420 2.63 -4.22 -13.04
N GLY A 421 2.71 -5.44 -13.58
CA GLY A 421 3.41 -5.73 -14.85
C GLY A 421 4.94 -5.70 -14.78
N SER A 422 5.53 -5.52 -13.60
CA SER A 422 6.98 -5.66 -13.43
C SER A 422 7.41 -7.13 -13.57
N LYS A 423 8.51 -7.39 -14.28
CA LYS A 423 9.13 -8.73 -14.37
C LYS A 423 9.62 -9.25 -13.01
N LEU A 424 9.83 -8.36 -12.04
CA LEU A 424 10.35 -8.66 -10.71
C LEU A 424 9.27 -8.72 -9.62
N ALA A 425 7.99 -8.54 -9.99
CA ALA A 425 6.92 -8.52 -9.01
C ALA A 425 5.72 -9.36 -9.44
N ALA A 426 5.18 -10.14 -8.49
CA ALA A 426 3.85 -10.72 -8.61
C ALA A 426 2.88 -9.94 -7.70
N VAL A 427 1.77 -9.49 -8.28
CA VAL A 427 0.81 -8.63 -7.59
C VAL A 427 -0.57 -9.27 -7.65
N LEU A 428 -1.21 -9.48 -6.49
CA LEU A 428 -2.56 -9.98 -6.34
C LEU A 428 -3.38 -8.94 -5.57
N ILE A 429 -4.32 -8.28 -6.24
CA ILE A 429 -5.08 -7.16 -5.70
C ILE A 429 -6.51 -7.58 -5.39
N ASP A 430 -6.99 -7.15 -4.21
CA ASP A 430 -8.37 -7.28 -3.75
C ASP A 430 -8.93 -8.71 -3.87
N ILE A 431 -8.18 -9.69 -3.30
CA ILE A 431 -8.64 -11.08 -3.25
C ILE A 431 -10.02 -11.11 -2.59
N PRO A 432 -11.07 -11.57 -3.32
CA PRO A 432 -12.44 -11.53 -2.86
C PRO A 432 -12.69 -12.40 -1.62
N GLU A 433 -13.67 -12.00 -0.82
CA GLU A 433 -14.07 -12.70 0.40
C GLU A 433 -14.55 -14.14 0.16
N LYS A 434 -15.07 -14.46 -1.02
CA LYS A 434 -15.45 -15.83 -1.40
C LYS A 434 -14.29 -16.83 -1.27
N TYR A 435 -13.04 -16.37 -1.31
CA TYR A 435 -11.84 -17.18 -1.10
C TYR A 435 -11.38 -17.23 0.36
N SER A 436 -12.13 -16.60 1.28
CA SER A 436 -11.84 -16.66 2.72
C SER A 436 -12.06 -18.08 3.25
N THR A 437 -11.14 -18.52 4.10
CA THR A 437 -11.18 -19.82 4.79
C THR A 437 -11.72 -19.71 6.21
N ARG A 438 -12.35 -18.57 6.55
CA ARG A 438 -13.00 -18.37 7.86
C ARG A 438 -14.13 -19.36 8.10
N SER A 439 -14.44 -19.60 9.38
CA SER A 439 -15.59 -20.41 9.79
C SER A 439 -16.91 -19.82 9.29
N ALA A 440 -17.96 -20.66 9.19
CA ALA A 440 -19.28 -20.21 8.79
C ALA A 440 -19.81 -19.07 9.67
N LEU A 441 -19.60 -19.16 10.99
CA LEU A 441 -19.97 -18.10 11.94
C LEU A 441 -19.29 -16.78 11.64
N ALA A 442 -17.96 -16.81 11.36
CA ALA A 442 -17.21 -15.59 11.07
C ALA A 442 -17.63 -14.94 9.74
N LYS A 443 -18.01 -15.73 8.74
CA LYS A 443 -18.57 -15.23 7.47
C LYS A 443 -19.95 -14.59 7.68
N GLU A 444 -20.84 -15.28 8.38
CA GLU A 444 -22.18 -14.76 8.69
C GLU A 444 -22.12 -13.47 9.53
N ALA A 445 -21.21 -13.40 10.50
CA ALA A 445 -21.01 -12.18 11.29
C ALA A 445 -20.55 -10.99 10.42
N LEU A 446 -19.65 -11.20 9.48
CA LEU A 446 -19.23 -10.17 8.54
C LEU A 446 -20.36 -9.71 7.61
N GLU A 447 -21.16 -10.63 7.11
CA GLU A 447 -22.34 -10.31 6.28
C GLU A 447 -23.38 -9.50 7.04
N ARG A 448 -23.69 -9.88 8.28
CA ARG A 448 -24.73 -9.23 9.08
C ARG A 448 -24.29 -7.96 9.79
N MET A 449 -23.04 -7.91 10.26
CA MET A 449 -22.52 -6.80 11.09
C MET A 449 -21.61 -5.86 10.29
N GLY A 450 -21.02 -6.31 9.19
CA GLY A 450 -20.10 -5.52 8.37
C GLY A 450 -20.79 -4.52 7.43
N SER A 451 -22.11 -4.60 7.24
CA SER A 451 -22.89 -3.70 6.37
C SER A 451 -23.23 -2.35 7.02
N GLY A 452 -22.75 -2.10 8.23
CA GLY A 452 -23.06 -0.88 9.02
C GLY A 452 -21.83 -0.18 9.60
N ILE A 453 -20.62 -0.55 9.18
CA ILE A 453 -19.36 0.10 9.65
C ILE A 453 -18.66 0.76 8.47
#